data_4eecfd19e4c50396e835417343a4019d
#
_entry.id   4eecfd19e4c50396e835417343a4019d
#
_cell.length_a   1.000
_cell.length_b   1.000
_cell.length_c   1.000
_cell.angle_alpha   90.00
_cell.angle_beta   90.00
_cell.angle_gamma   90.00
#
_symmetry.space_group_name_H-M   'P 1'
#
loop_
_entity.id
_entity.type
_entity.pdbx_description
1 polymer ?
#
loop_
_entity_poly.entity_id
_entity_poly.type
_entity_poly.pdbx_seq_one_letter_code
_entity_poly.pdbx_strand_id
1 'polypeptide(L)'
;MCKIVYLTCSRFNREARDFRNGLARELRSRNVEVVVGSSYDVFNFWRRHKTYGISLAFDFYNDGKNGAGLTLNKNCSYIARDFAYNLCNGIDTIVPDIIWRNFNFVNSEDKAWYRAFNKVSSTTKAIFYLCTKNNPVEWDLYSVARENIIKVFADEIMRCLRSNYNSENYRKRVKAAQLKLRKNS
;
A
#
# COMPACT_ATOMS: atom_id res chain seq x y z
N MET A 1 -9.61 -15.95 -5.85
CA MET A 1 -8.47 -15.07 -5.51
C MET A 1 -7.92 -15.50 -4.16
N CYS A 2 -6.61 -15.54 -3.99
CA CYS A 2 -6.00 -15.82 -2.68
C CYS A 2 -6.37 -14.70 -1.71
N LYS A 3 -6.84 -15.06 -0.50
CA LYS A 3 -7.28 -14.11 0.53
C LYS A 3 -6.17 -13.76 1.54
N ILE A 4 -4.95 -14.19 1.28
CA ILE A 4 -3.82 -13.94 2.17
C ILE A 4 -3.21 -12.58 1.87
N VAL A 5 -3.00 -11.79 2.91
CA VAL A 5 -2.33 -10.49 2.86
C VAL A 5 -0.91 -10.63 3.37
N TYR A 6 0.05 -10.12 2.60
CA TYR A 6 1.44 -10.03 3.01
C TYR A 6 1.81 -8.58 3.35
N LEU A 7 2.28 -8.36 4.56
CA LEU A 7 2.71 -7.05 5.05
C LEU A 7 4.20 -7.07 5.41
N THR A 8 4.95 -6.13 4.90
CA THR A 8 6.37 -5.93 5.24
C THR A 8 6.68 -4.46 5.49
N CYS A 9 7.88 -4.18 5.98
CA CYS A 9 8.36 -2.80 6.18
C CYS A 9 9.88 -2.74 6.04
N SER A 10 10.43 -1.54 5.95
CA SER A 10 11.86 -1.32 6.03
C SER A 10 12.43 -1.88 7.34
N ARG A 11 13.56 -2.59 7.24
CA ARG A 11 14.20 -3.30 8.36
C ARG A 11 14.59 -2.37 9.53
N PHE A 12 15.03 -1.18 9.19
CA PHE A 12 15.61 -0.23 10.14
C PHE A 12 14.61 0.82 10.64
N ASN A 13 13.36 0.75 10.22
CA ASN A 13 12.33 1.70 10.58
C ASN A 13 11.36 1.08 11.60
N ARG A 14 11.52 1.45 12.89
CA ARG A 14 10.70 0.96 14.00
C ARG A 14 9.24 1.39 13.80
N GLU A 15 9.02 2.62 13.42
CA GLU A 15 7.69 3.21 13.28
C GLU A 15 6.91 2.55 12.14
N ALA A 16 7.59 2.25 11.01
CA ALA A 16 7.00 1.48 9.92
C ALA A 16 6.64 0.04 10.35
N ARG A 17 7.45 -0.54 11.24
CA ARG A 17 7.16 -1.85 11.85
C ARG A 17 5.93 -1.78 12.75
N ASP A 18 5.82 -0.73 13.55
CA ASP A 18 4.70 -0.54 14.47
C ASP A 18 3.40 -0.30 13.69
N PHE A 19 3.43 0.49 12.61
CA PHE A 19 2.29 0.64 11.70
C PHE A 19 1.88 -0.69 11.07
N ARG A 20 2.83 -1.40 10.47
CA ARG A 20 2.60 -2.73 9.87
C ARG A 20 1.97 -3.70 10.88
N ASN A 21 2.47 -3.73 12.11
CA ASN A 21 1.96 -4.61 13.16
C ASN A 21 0.54 -4.20 13.60
N GLY A 22 0.26 -2.89 13.69
CA GLY A 22 -1.08 -2.36 13.95
C GLY A 22 -2.07 -2.80 12.87
N LEU A 23 -1.72 -2.62 11.61
CA LEU A 23 -2.54 -3.06 10.48
C LEU A 23 -2.75 -4.59 10.47
N ALA A 24 -1.70 -5.36 10.80
CA ALA A 24 -1.83 -6.81 10.88
C ALA A 24 -2.81 -7.26 11.97
N ARG A 25 -2.81 -6.59 13.15
CA ARG A 25 -3.79 -6.85 14.21
C ARG A 25 -5.21 -6.52 13.77
N GLU A 26 -5.38 -5.35 13.16
CA GLU A 26 -6.69 -4.89 12.66
C GLU A 26 -7.27 -5.86 11.61
N LEU A 27 -6.46 -6.33 10.66
CA LEU A 27 -6.89 -7.29 9.66
C LEU A 27 -7.23 -8.66 10.25
N ARG A 28 -6.43 -9.13 11.20
CA ARG A 28 -6.69 -10.41 11.88
C ARG A 28 -7.98 -10.37 12.71
N SER A 29 -8.29 -9.25 13.36
CA SER A 29 -9.57 -9.05 14.07
C SER A 29 -10.79 -9.14 13.12
N ARG A 30 -10.55 -8.90 11.83
CA ARG A 30 -11.55 -9.01 10.75
C ARG A 30 -11.53 -10.38 10.03
N ASN A 31 -10.87 -11.39 10.60
CA ASN A 31 -10.72 -12.73 10.04
C ASN A 31 -9.95 -12.78 8.70
N VAL A 32 -9.00 -11.88 8.48
CA VAL A 32 -8.09 -11.93 7.34
C VAL A 32 -6.83 -12.68 7.72
N GLU A 33 -6.41 -13.62 6.88
CA GLU A 33 -5.12 -14.29 7.03
C GLU A 33 -4.00 -13.32 6.64
N VAL A 34 -3.15 -12.97 7.62
CA VAL A 34 -2.07 -12.00 7.44
C VAL A 34 -0.73 -12.63 7.76
N VAL A 35 0.15 -12.57 6.80
CA VAL A 35 1.57 -12.90 6.94
C VAL A 35 2.36 -11.61 7.10
N VAL A 36 3.16 -11.56 8.16
CA VAL A 36 4.03 -10.44 8.46
C VAL A 36 5.48 -10.87 8.23
N GLY A 37 6.17 -10.17 7.34
CA GLY A 37 7.58 -10.39 7.06
C GLY A 37 8.46 -9.17 7.34
N SER A 38 9.75 -9.39 7.55
CA SER A 38 10.75 -8.36 7.38
C SER A 38 11.15 -8.28 5.91
N SER A 39 11.79 -7.18 5.51
CA SER A 39 12.36 -7.07 4.14
C SER A 39 13.35 -8.20 3.81
N TYR A 40 13.89 -8.84 4.84
CA TYR A 40 14.82 -9.97 4.73
C TYR A 40 14.10 -11.31 4.52
N ASP A 41 12.93 -11.49 5.14
CA ASP A 41 12.15 -12.73 5.06
C ASP A 41 11.39 -12.89 3.74
N VAL A 42 11.33 -11.85 2.92
CA VAL A 42 10.69 -11.92 1.59
C VAL A 42 11.24 -13.08 0.77
N PHE A 43 12.55 -13.35 0.84
CA PHE A 43 13.17 -14.46 0.11
C PHE A 43 12.75 -15.84 0.65
N ASN A 44 12.67 -15.98 1.96
CA ASN A 44 12.29 -17.26 2.59
C ASN A 44 10.81 -17.55 2.41
N PHE A 45 10.00 -16.50 2.43
CA PHE A 45 8.57 -16.62 2.29
C PHE A 45 8.16 -16.90 0.83
N TRP A 46 8.82 -16.31 -0.15
CA TRP A 46 8.57 -16.57 -1.58
C TRP A 46 8.73 -18.06 -1.95
N ARG A 47 9.62 -18.77 -1.28
CA ARG A 47 9.80 -20.22 -1.50
C ARG A 47 8.63 -21.05 -0.99
N ARG A 48 7.85 -20.56 -0.02
CA ARG A 48 6.78 -21.31 0.66
C ARG A 48 5.39 -21.01 0.11
N HIS A 49 5.15 -19.83 -0.37
CA HIS A 49 3.83 -19.37 -0.82
C HIS A 49 3.90 -18.76 -2.21
N LYS A 50 3.23 -19.39 -3.16
CA LYS A 50 3.32 -19.01 -4.57
C LYS A 50 2.52 -17.76 -4.95
N THR A 51 1.50 -17.36 -4.18
CA THR A 51 0.61 -16.26 -4.57
C THR A 51 -0.11 -15.61 -3.38
N TYR A 52 -0.07 -14.27 -3.29
CA TYR A 52 -0.86 -13.47 -2.35
C TYR A 52 -1.95 -12.70 -3.09
N GLY A 53 -3.03 -12.37 -2.37
CA GLY A 53 -4.01 -11.43 -2.87
C GLY A 53 -3.45 -10.00 -2.89
N ILE A 54 -2.92 -9.57 -1.75
CA ILE A 54 -2.37 -8.22 -1.57
C ILE A 54 -1.02 -8.31 -0.85
N SER A 55 -0.06 -7.53 -1.31
CA SER A 55 1.26 -7.38 -0.67
C SER A 55 1.59 -5.90 -0.52
N LEU A 56 1.79 -5.45 0.73
CA LEU A 56 2.09 -4.07 1.05
C LEU A 56 3.40 -3.96 1.81
N ALA A 57 4.17 -2.93 1.49
CA ALA A 57 5.37 -2.56 2.20
C ALA A 57 5.27 -1.12 2.71
N PHE A 58 5.80 -0.87 3.90
CA PHE A 58 5.71 0.43 4.57
C PHE A 58 7.09 0.97 4.90
N ASP A 59 7.23 2.27 4.74
CA ASP A 59 8.40 3.05 5.15
C ASP A 59 8.00 4.48 5.48
N PHE A 60 8.98 5.31 5.86
CA PHE A 60 8.87 6.75 6.05
C PHE A 60 9.97 7.43 5.24
N TYR A 61 9.68 8.63 4.74
CA TYR A 61 10.72 9.46 4.16
C TYR A 61 11.64 10.04 5.25
N ASN A 62 12.89 10.23 4.88
CA ASN A 62 13.93 10.77 5.77
C ASN A 62 14.81 11.80 5.03
N ASP A 63 14.27 12.44 4.01
CA ASP A 63 14.99 13.32 3.11
C ASP A 63 14.69 14.82 3.31
N GLY A 64 13.96 15.16 4.40
CA GLY A 64 13.62 16.53 4.75
C GLY A 64 12.56 17.19 3.87
N LYS A 65 12.06 16.52 2.83
CA LYS A 65 10.98 17.04 1.97
C LYS A 65 9.63 16.60 2.54
N ASN A 66 8.62 17.45 2.42
CA ASN A 66 7.28 17.16 2.94
C ASN A 66 6.54 16.10 2.11
N GLY A 67 5.72 15.31 2.76
CA GLY A 67 4.68 14.50 2.15
C GLY A 67 4.78 12.99 2.33
N ALA A 68 3.65 12.35 2.10
CA ALA A 68 3.51 10.93 1.94
C ALA A 68 3.81 10.48 0.50
N GLY A 69 3.95 9.21 0.27
CA GLY A 69 4.19 8.69 -1.08
C GLY A 69 3.68 7.29 -1.27
N LEU A 70 3.34 6.99 -2.50
CA LEU A 70 2.94 5.67 -2.95
C LEU A 70 3.76 5.27 -4.16
N THR A 71 4.28 4.06 -4.12
CA THR A 71 5.03 3.50 -5.23
C THR A 71 4.39 2.19 -5.71
N LEU A 72 4.05 2.15 -6.99
CA LEU A 72 3.55 0.97 -7.68
C LEU A 72 4.59 0.48 -8.69
N ASN A 73 4.55 -0.81 -9.02
CA ASN A 73 5.32 -1.31 -10.15
C ASN A 73 4.77 -0.70 -11.45
N LYS A 74 5.64 -0.33 -12.40
CA LYS A 74 5.25 0.21 -13.70
C LYS A 74 4.26 -0.70 -14.44
N ASN A 75 4.42 -2.01 -14.28
CA ASN A 75 3.56 -3.04 -14.89
C ASN A 75 2.48 -3.55 -13.92
N CYS A 76 2.10 -2.75 -12.90
CA CYS A 76 1.07 -3.15 -11.96
C CYS A 76 -0.29 -3.32 -12.64
N SER A 77 -1.09 -4.23 -12.09
CA SER A 77 -2.46 -4.45 -12.55
C SER A 77 -3.33 -3.21 -12.32
N TYR A 78 -4.41 -3.11 -13.08
CA TYR A 78 -5.44 -2.07 -12.83
C TYR A 78 -6.03 -2.18 -11.42
N ILE A 79 -6.11 -3.37 -10.87
CA ILE A 79 -6.57 -3.61 -9.49
C ILE A 79 -5.65 -2.91 -8.49
N ALA A 80 -4.34 -2.99 -8.70
CA ALA A 80 -3.36 -2.33 -7.83
C ALA A 80 -3.47 -0.79 -7.92
N ARG A 81 -3.79 -0.25 -9.09
CA ARG A 81 -4.00 1.20 -9.28
C ARG A 81 -5.28 1.68 -8.60
N ASP A 82 -6.38 0.93 -8.77
CA ASP A 82 -7.67 1.23 -8.14
C ASP A 82 -7.55 1.17 -6.60
N PHE A 83 -6.89 0.13 -6.08
CA PHE A 83 -6.57 0.00 -4.67
C PHE A 83 -5.81 1.23 -4.16
N ALA A 84 -4.73 1.59 -4.84
CA ALA A 84 -3.89 2.71 -4.46
C ALA A 84 -4.66 4.04 -4.48
N TYR A 85 -5.44 4.29 -5.52
CA TYR A 85 -6.26 5.50 -5.65
C TYR A 85 -7.29 5.63 -4.54
N ASN A 86 -8.07 4.58 -4.28
CA ASN A 86 -9.09 4.61 -3.23
C ASN A 86 -8.48 4.76 -1.84
N LEU A 87 -7.32 4.14 -1.63
CA LEU A 87 -6.60 4.25 -0.37
C LEU A 87 -6.12 5.69 -0.12
N CYS A 88 -5.53 6.34 -1.13
CA CYS A 88 -5.11 7.73 -1.02
C CYS A 88 -6.30 8.66 -0.74
N ASN A 89 -7.41 8.50 -1.48
CA ASN A 89 -8.62 9.29 -1.23
C ASN A 89 -9.19 9.07 0.19
N GLY A 90 -9.14 7.83 0.69
CA GLY A 90 -9.56 7.52 2.05
C GLY A 90 -8.68 8.19 3.11
N ILE A 91 -7.36 8.25 2.87
CA ILE A 91 -6.42 8.94 3.75
C ILE A 91 -6.63 10.46 3.68
N ASP A 92 -6.82 11.03 2.49
CA ASP A 92 -7.10 12.46 2.30
C ASP A 92 -8.37 12.90 3.06
N THR A 93 -9.36 12.02 3.18
CA THR A 93 -10.57 12.31 3.95
C THR A 93 -10.28 12.43 5.45
N ILE A 94 -9.26 11.73 5.97
CA ILE A 94 -8.90 11.73 7.39
C ILE A 94 -7.85 12.79 7.69
N VAL A 95 -6.91 12.99 6.78
CA VAL A 95 -5.81 13.94 6.89
C VAL A 95 -5.80 14.81 5.63
N PRO A 96 -6.71 15.80 5.53
CA PRO A 96 -6.87 16.61 4.32
C PRO A 96 -5.63 17.42 3.96
N ASP A 97 -4.76 17.70 4.94
CA ASP A 97 -3.53 18.46 4.74
C ASP A 97 -2.32 17.56 4.37
N ILE A 98 -2.52 16.26 4.16
CA ILE A 98 -1.44 15.39 3.74
C ILE A 98 -1.00 15.72 2.32
N ILE A 99 0.28 15.94 2.12
CA ILE A 99 0.85 16.19 0.81
C ILE A 99 1.29 14.87 0.18
N TRP A 100 0.75 14.52 -0.97
CA TRP A 100 1.22 13.38 -1.75
C TRP A 100 2.34 13.80 -2.67
N ARG A 101 3.58 13.41 -2.36
CA ARG A 101 4.75 13.77 -3.18
C ARG A 101 4.74 13.15 -4.55
N ASN A 102 4.36 11.90 -4.62
CA ASN A 102 4.46 11.14 -5.86
C ASN A 102 3.55 9.92 -5.88
N PHE A 103 2.74 9.81 -6.91
CA PHE A 103 2.32 8.54 -7.48
C PHE A 103 3.43 8.07 -8.41
N ASN A 104 4.44 7.38 -7.90
CA ASN A 104 5.54 6.92 -8.72
C ASN A 104 5.30 5.51 -9.21
N PHE A 105 5.37 5.35 -10.52
CA PHE A 105 5.57 4.06 -11.15
C PHE A 105 7.07 3.84 -11.28
N VAL A 106 7.65 2.98 -10.44
CA VAL A 106 9.09 2.72 -10.42
C VAL A 106 9.40 1.41 -11.14
N ASN A 107 10.48 1.41 -11.88
CA ASN A 107 11.10 0.18 -12.33
C ASN A 107 11.61 -0.60 -11.10
N SER A 108 11.44 -1.91 -11.11
CA SER A 108 11.72 -2.83 -10.00
C SER A 108 13.19 -2.87 -9.53
N GLU A 109 14.05 -2.02 -10.03
CA GLU A 109 15.51 -2.20 -9.94
C GLU A 109 16.22 -1.26 -8.98
N ASP A 110 15.53 -0.20 -8.49
CA ASP A 110 16.23 0.95 -7.89
C ASP A 110 16.72 0.74 -6.45
N LYS A 111 16.16 -0.20 -5.67
CA LYS A 111 16.64 -0.51 -4.31
C LYS A 111 16.63 -2.00 -4.01
N ALA A 112 17.63 -2.50 -3.28
CA ALA A 112 17.79 -3.95 -3.03
C ALA A 112 16.57 -4.61 -2.35
N TRP A 113 15.95 -3.95 -1.36
CA TRP A 113 14.75 -4.45 -0.70
C TRP A 113 13.50 -4.40 -1.59
N TYR A 114 13.45 -3.42 -2.49
CA TYR A 114 12.41 -3.28 -3.48
C TYR A 114 12.44 -4.43 -4.49
N ARG A 115 13.64 -4.80 -4.94
CA ARG A 115 13.84 -5.96 -5.82
C ARG A 115 13.34 -7.25 -5.18
N ALA A 116 13.62 -7.43 -3.88
CA ALA A 116 13.12 -8.58 -3.13
C ALA A 116 11.59 -8.57 -3.02
N PHE A 117 10.98 -7.42 -2.70
CA PHE A 117 9.54 -7.26 -2.61
C PHE A 117 8.83 -7.50 -3.94
N ASN A 118 9.45 -7.07 -5.04
CA ASN A 118 8.89 -7.30 -6.38
C ASN A 118 8.85 -8.77 -6.81
N LYS A 119 9.66 -9.64 -6.22
CA LYS A 119 9.63 -11.09 -6.47
C LYS A 119 8.45 -11.79 -5.79
N VAL A 120 7.79 -11.14 -4.84
CA VAL A 120 6.56 -11.66 -4.24
C VAL A 120 5.47 -11.69 -5.29
N SER A 121 4.88 -12.85 -5.55
CA SER A 121 3.73 -12.96 -6.44
C SER A 121 2.48 -12.48 -5.74
N SER A 122 1.86 -11.43 -6.28
CA SER A 122 0.67 -10.82 -5.70
C SER A 122 -0.15 -10.11 -6.78
N THR A 123 -1.48 -10.15 -6.64
CA THR A 123 -2.39 -9.43 -7.55
C THR A 123 -2.28 -7.91 -7.36
N THR A 124 -2.15 -7.48 -6.12
CA THR A 124 -1.98 -6.06 -5.75
C THR A 124 -0.71 -5.91 -4.93
N LYS A 125 0.15 -5.00 -5.35
CA LYS A 125 1.46 -4.75 -4.74
C LYS A 125 1.77 -3.27 -4.71
N ALA A 126 2.03 -2.73 -3.51
CA ALA A 126 2.35 -1.32 -3.33
C ALA A 126 3.32 -1.08 -2.17
N ILE A 127 4.05 0.01 -2.25
CA ILE A 127 4.92 0.52 -1.18
C ILE A 127 4.39 1.89 -0.77
N PHE A 128 4.18 2.06 0.53
CA PHE A 128 3.72 3.31 1.12
C PHE A 128 4.81 3.94 1.96
N TYR A 129 5.07 5.21 1.68
CA TYR A 129 5.80 6.12 2.56
C TYR A 129 4.77 6.97 3.28
N LEU A 130 4.57 6.68 4.57
CA LEU A 130 3.42 7.19 5.33
C LEU A 130 3.48 8.70 5.60
N CYS A 131 4.67 9.23 5.83
CA CYS A 131 4.96 10.67 5.91
C CYS A 131 6.47 10.89 5.94
N THR A 132 6.90 12.15 6.12
CA THR A 132 8.30 12.49 6.38
C THR A 132 8.57 12.55 7.87
N LYS A 133 9.40 11.63 8.35
CA LYS A 133 9.71 11.50 9.78
C LYS A 133 10.41 12.73 10.36
N ASN A 134 11.24 13.41 9.59
CA ASN A 134 12.01 14.57 10.02
C ASN A 134 11.25 15.90 9.89
N ASN A 135 9.97 15.87 9.52
CA ASN A 135 9.09 17.01 9.55
C ASN A 135 8.16 16.90 10.78
N PRO A 136 8.32 17.74 11.82
CA PRO A 136 7.51 17.65 13.03
C PRO A 136 6.01 17.78 12.76
N VAL A 137 5.61 18.67 11.88
CA VAL A 137 4.18 18.91 11.55
C VAL A 137 3.56 17.67 10.93
N GLU A 138 4.20 17.08 9.94
CA GLU A 138 3.70 15.85 9.32
C GLU A 138 3.71 14.65 10.27
N TRP A 139 4.75 14.59 11.10
CA TRP A 139 4.83 13.54 12.11
C TRP A 139 3.70 13.63 13.13
N ASP A 140 3.35 14.82 13.57
CA ASP A 140 2.23 15.05 14.50
C ASP A 140 0.89 14.70 13.84
N LEU A 141 0.65 15.17 12.60
CA LEU A 141 -0.54 14.83 11.82
C LEU A 141 -0.68 13.30 11.67
N TYR A 142 0.40 12.64 11.24
CA TYR A 142 0.42 11.18 11.12
C TYR A 142 0.16 10.49 12.46
N SER A 143 0.82 10.93 13.53
CA SER A 143 0.74 10.31 14.85
C SER A 143 -0.68 10.35 15.41
N VAL A 144 -1.37 11.48 15.27
CA VAL A 144 -2.78 11.65 15.66
C VAL A 144 -3.71 10.81 14.80
N ALA A 145 -3.49 10.77 13.49
CA ALA A 145 -4.36 10.09 12.54
C ALA A 145 -4.05 8.58 12.37
N ARG A 146 -2.95 8.09 12.93
CA ARG A 146 -2.40 6.75 12.68
C ARG A 146 -3.41 5.62 12.76
N GLU A 147 -4.21 5.58 13.83
CA GLU A 147 -5.19 4.51 14.02
C GLU A 147 -6.32 4.58 12.99
N ASN A 148 -6.71 5.78 12.57
CA ASN A 148 -7.69 5.96 11.51
C ASN A 148 -7.11 5.59 10.13
N ILE A 149 -5.86 5.92 9.88
CA ILE A 149 -5.15 5.49 8.66
C ILE A 149 -5.10 3.95 8.60
N ILE A 150 -4.79 3.28 9.71
CA ILE A 150 -4.82 1.80 9.79
C ILE A 150 -6.20 1.25 9.42
N LYS A 151 -7.28 1.86 9.90
CA LYS A 151 -8.66 1.44 9.55
C LYS A 151 -8.96 1.62 8.07
N VAL A 152 -8.55 2.74 7.46
CA VAL A 152 -8.70 2.97 6.01
C VAL A 152 -7.96 1.91 5.20
N PHE A 153 -6.72 1.57 5.58
CA PHE A 153 -6.00 0.47 4.95
C PHE A 153 -6.75 -0.86 5.08
N ALA A 154 -7.25 -1.16 6.27
CA ALA A 154 -7.98 -2.40 6.51
C ALA A 154 -9.29 -2.46 5.70
N ASP A 155 -10.05 -1.37 5.63
CA ASP A 155 -11.29 -1.28 4.86
C ASP A 155 -11.05 -1.49 3.37
N GLU A 156 -10.03 -0.83 2.81
CA GLU A 156 -9.70 -0.96 1.40
C GLU A 156 -9.16 -2.36 1.05
N ILE A 157 -8.35 -2.95 1.93
CA ILE A 157 -7.89 -4.34 1.79
C ILE A 157 -9.11 -5.29 1.78
N MET A 158 -10.05 -5.11 2.72
CA MET A 158 -11.28 -5.91 2.78
C MET A 158 -12.12 -5.74 1.53
N ARG A 159 -12.26 -4.51 1.03
CA ARG A 159 -12.95 -4.23 -0.24
C ARG A 159 -12.33 -5.01 -1.38
N CYS A 160 -11.01 -4.96 -1.50
CA CYS A 160 -10.27 -5.69 -2.53
C CYS A 160 -10.41 -7.21 -2.42
N LEU A 161 -10.37 -7.77 -1.22
CA LEU A 161 -10.47 -9.20 -1.00
C LEU A 161 -11.89 -9.75 -1.24
N ARG A 162 -12.92 -8.91 -1.01
CA ARG A 162 -14.34 -9.26 -1.23
C ARG A 162 -14.79 -9.09 -2.67
N SER A 163 -14.19 -8.14 -3.37
CA SER A 163 -14.55 -7.91 -4.76
C SER A 163 -14.17 -9.15 -5.58
N ASN A 164 -15.20 -9.92 -5.98
CA ASN A 164 -15.08 -10.80 -7.12
C ASN A 164 -14.85 -9.88 -8.33
N TYR A 165 -13.59 -9.58 -8.61
CA TYR A 165 -13.21 -8.82 -9.80
C TYR A 165 -13.64 -9.61 -11.03
N ASN A 166 -14.90 -9.43 -11.44
CA ASN A 166 -15.33 -9.78 -12.76
C ASN A 166 -14.59 -8.82 -13.70
N SER A 167 -13.60 -9.33 -14.40
CA SER A 167 -12.64 -8.56 -15.20
C SER A 167 -13.30 -7.60 -16.20
N GLU A 168 -14.53 -7.91 -16.59
CA GLU A 168 -15.30 -7.15 -17.58
C GLU A 168 -15.97 -5.89 -16.98
N ASN A 169 -16.58 -5.99 -15.82
CA ASN A 169 -17.16 -4.84 -15.11
C ASN A 169 -16.08 -3.86 -14.62
N TYR A 170 -14.92 -4.38 -14.26
CA TYR A 170 -13.78 -3.58 -13.88
C TYR A 170 -13.22 -2.79 -15.08
N ARG A 171 -13.02 -3.44 -16.25
CA ARG A 171 -12.60 -2.75 -17.49
C ARG A 171 -13.54 -1.63 -17.90
N LYS A 172 -14.85 -1.81 -17.72
CA LYS A 172 -15.85 -0.77 -17.99
C LYS A 172 -15.72 0.43 -17.06
N ARG A 173 -15.48 0.20 -15.74
CA ARG A 173 -15.29 1.26 -14.74
C ARG A 173 -14.01 2.05 -14.97
N VAL A 174 -12.91 1.37 -15.29
CA VAL A 174 -11.62 2.03 -15.58
C VAL A 174 -11.71 2.89 -16.86
N LYS A 175 -12.35 2.38 -17.91
CA LYS A 175 -12.59 3.18 -19.13
C LYS A 175 -13.44 4.42 -18.84
N ALA A 176 -14.47 4.30 -18.00
CA ALA A 176 -15.30 5.43 -17.62
C ALA A 176 -14.54 6.48 -16.78
N ALA A 177 -13.67 6.04 -15.85
CA ALA A 177 -12.82 6.94 -15.05
C ALA A 177 -11.77 7.65 -15.90
N GLN A 178 -11.11 6.94 -16.83
CA GLN A 178 -10.16 7.53 -17.78
C GLN A 178 -10.80 8.55 -18.73
N LEU A 179 -12.04 8.31 -19.16
CA LEU A 179 -12.81 9.25 -19.97
C LEU A 179 -13.18 10.53 -19.20
N LYS A 180 -13.47 10.41 -17.90
CA LYS A 180 -13.72 11.58 -17.04
C LYS A 180 -12.47 12.43 -16.83
N LEU A 181 -11.33 11.82 -16.61
CA LEU A 181 -10.04 12.51 -16.45
C LEU A 181 -9.61 13.24 -17.73
N ARG A 182 -9.85 12.65 -18.91
CA ARG A 182 -9.55 13.29 -20.21
C ARG A 182 -10.49 14.44 -20.58
N LYS A 183 -11.68 14.52 -19.97
CA LYS A 183 -12.62 15.64 -20.21
C LYS A 183 -12.36 16.84 -19.31
N ASN A 184 -11.57 16.68 -18.25
CA ASN A 184 -11.24 17.71 -17.28
C ASN A 184 -9.79 18.22 -17.42
N SER A 185 -9.06 17.75 -18.42
CA SER A 185 -7.75 18.23 -18.87
C SER A 185 -7.87 18.89 -20.25
#